data_c1e6201dd64b1ef6b21863572adfd347
#
_entry.id   c1e6201dd64b1ef6b21863572adfd347
#
_cell.length_a   1.000
_cell.length_b   1.000
_cell.length_c   1.000
_cell.angle_alpha   90.00
_cell.angle_beta   90.00
_cell.angle_gamma   90.00
#
_symmetry.space_group_name_H-M   'P 1'
#
loop_
_entity.id
_entity.type
_entity.pdbx_description
1 polymer ?
#
loop_
_entity_poly.entity_id
_entity_poly.type
_entity_poly.pdbx_seq_one_letter_code
_entity_poly.pdbx_strand_id
1 'polypeptide(L)'
;MNTDFLVIGSGIAGLNFALHAAKKGEVILVTKKNLVDSNTNYAQGGIAAVLDKTDNYKKHIKDTLEAGCKINNKKAVEFMVKNAPKAIYRLVDLGVKFEKNKDNLKLTKEGGHSHNRIAYVGDYTGKEIENILVKRIKEHPNIKILENSFALDLIIHKKKMLWRIYNSKK
;
A
#
# COMPACT_ATOMS: atom_id res chain seq x y z
N MET A 1 11.91 19.58 -13.84
CA MET A 1 12.22 18.14 -13.91
C MET A 1 11.14 17.48 -14.76
N ASN A 2 11.52 16.54 -15.61
CA ASN A 2 10.57 15.73 -16.38
C ASN A 2 10.54 14.32 -15.81
N THR A 3 9.40 13.66 -15.90
CA THR A 3 9.20 12.27 -15.47
C THR A 3 7.98 11.70 -16.19
N ASP A 4 7.91 10.38 -16.33
CA ASP A 4 6.75 9.71 -16.89
C ASP A 4 5.61 9.61 -15.84
N PHE A 5 5.99 9.44 -14.57
CA PHE A 5 5.04 9.29 -13.47
C PHE A 5 5.39 10.18 -12.29
N LEU A 6 4.41 10.94 -11.82
CA LEU A 6 4.47 11.67 -10.56
C LEU A 6 3.64 10.91 -9.51
N VAL A 7 4.27 10.54 -8.41
CA VAL A 7 3.60 9.90 -7.26
C VAL A 7 3.64 10.87 -6.08
N ILE A 8 2.48 11.17 -5.52
CA ILE A 8 2.33 12.08 -4.39
C ILE A 8 1.94 11.28 -3.15
N GLY A 9 2.83 11.24 -2.17
CA GLY A 9 2.66 10.52 -0.91
C GLY A 9 3.42 9.20 -0.86
N SER A 10 4.01 8.92 0.32
CA SER A 10 4.87 7.77 0.60
C SER A 10 4.20 6.68 1.45
N GLY A 11 2.88 6.68 1.61
CA GLY A 11 2.19 5.55 2.21
C GLY A 11 2.20 4.31 1.30
N ILE A 12 1.70 3.17 1.79
CA ILE A 12 1.70 1.88 1.09
C ILE A 12 1.21 1.96 -0.35
N ALA A 13 0.18 2.76 -0.62
CA ALA A 13 -0.38 2.93 -1.96
C ALA A 13 0.62 3.61 -2.91
N GLY A 14 1.24 4.72 -2.47
CA GLY A 14 2.23 5.46 -3.26
C GLY A 14 3.49 4.64 -3.51
N LEU A 15 4.06 4.03 -2.47
CA LEU A 15 5.25 3.18 -2.58
C LEU A 15 5.02 1.99 -3.52
N ASN A 16 3.88 1.32 -3.36
CA ASN A 16 3.54 0.17 -4.19
C ASN A 16 3.29 0.56 -5.65
N PHE A 17 2.59 1.68 -5.90
CA PHE A 17 2.40 2.21 -7.24
C PHE A 17 3.73 2.62 -7.88
N ALA A 18 4.61 3.31 -7.15
CA ALA A 18 5.90 3.74 -7.65
C ALA A 18 6.77 2.55 -8.13
N LEU A 19 6.82 1.45 -7.36
CA LEU A 19 7.51 0.21 -7.76
C LEU A 19 6.93 -0.44 -9.03
N HIS A 20 5.63 -0.27 -9.29
CA HIS A 20 5.02 -0.76 -10.53
C HIS A 20 5.30 0.17 -11.72
N ALA A 21 5.13 1.48 -11.52
CA ALA A 21 5.33 2.49 -12.54
C ALA A 21 6.78 2.54 -13.02
N ALA A 22 7.73 2.35 -12.10
CA ALA A 22 9.16 2.36 -12.41
C ALA A 22 9.63 1.25 -13.37
N LYS A 23 8.81 0.21 -13.55
CA LYS A 23 9.02 -0.82 -14.61
C LYS A 23 8.63 -0.32 -16.00
N LYS A 24 7.97 0.82 -16.10
CA LYS A 24 7.43 1.39 -17.34
C LYS A 24 8.06 2.72 -17.73
N GLY A 25 8.70 3.40 -16.80
CA GLY A 25 9.34 4.69 -17.03
C GLY A 25 9.90 5.30 -15.75
N GLU A 26 10.34 6.54 -15.84
CA GLU A 26 10.89 7.29 -14.73
C GLU A 26 9.79 7.77 -13.78
N VAL A 27 10.04 7.66 -12.49
CA VAL A 27 9.12 8.03 -11.41
C VAL A 27 9.75 9.11 -10.54
N ILE A 28 8.98 10.15 -10.24
CA ILE A 28 9.28 11.07 -9.14
C ILE A 28 8.27 10.80 -8.03
N LEU A 29 8.77 10.39 -6.85
CA LEU A 29 7.99 10.24 -5.63
C LEU A 29 8.19 11.46 -4.74
N VAL A 30 7.11 12.19 -4.47
CA VAL A 30 7.10 13.39 -3.63
C VAL A 30 6.43 13.08 -2.29
N THR A 31 7.08 13.43 -1.20
CA THR A 31 6.48 13.32 0.15
C THR A 31 6.78 14.53 1.01
N LYS A 32 5.78 15.00 1.76
CA LYS A 32 5.88 16.22 2.59
C LYS A 32 6.84 16.13 3.76
N LYS A 33 7.12 14.90 4.22
CA LYS A 33 8.08 14.60 5.29
C LYS A 33 9.09 13.56 4.81
N ASN A 34 9.72 12.83 5.73
CA ASN A 34 10.55 11.68 5.40
C ASN A 34 9.69 10.54 4.84
N LEU A 35 10.28 9.66 4.04
CA LEU A 35 9.59 8.53 3.39
C LEU A 35 8.77 7.67 4.37
N VAL A 36 9.31 7.42 5.54
CA VAL A 36 8.70 6.55 6.57
C VAL A 36 7.65 7.25 7.44
N ASP A 37 7.43 8.56 7.26
CA ASP A 37 6.44 9.29 8.04
C ASP A 37 5.07 9.25 7.35
N SER A 38 4.41 8.12 7.48
CA SER A 38 3.10 7.86 6.89
C SER A 38 2.18 7.11 7.86
N ASN A 39 0.88 7.15 7.61
CA ASN A 39 -0.09 6.36 8.40
C ASN A 39 0.18 4.85 8.30
N THR A 40 0.80 4.38 7.24
CA THR A 40 1.19 2.97 7.09
C THR A 40 2.18 2.57 8.18
N ASN A 41 3.16 3.40 8.49
CA ASN A 41 4.17 3.13 9.53
C ASN A 41 3.56 2.96 10.93
N TYR A 42 2.41 3.57 11.18
CA TYR A 42 1.72 3.53 12.48
C TYR A 42 0.61 2.47 12.53
N ALA A 43 0.35 1.77 11.45
CA ALA A 43 -0.66 0.71 11.40
C ALA A 43 -0.17 -0.53 12.16
N GLN A 44 -0.88 -0.92 13.23
CA GLN A 44 -0.51 -2.03 14.10
C GLN A 44 -1.11 -3.36 13.65
N GLY A 45 -2.37 -3.34 13.21
CA GLY A 45 -3.09 -4.53 12.75
C GLY A 45 -2.41 -5.24 11.58
N GLY A 46 -3.16 -6.02 10.85
CA GLY A 46 -2.63 -6.74 9.69
C GLY A 46 -3.41 -6.45 8.43
N ILE A 47 -3.24 -7.30 7.43
CA ILE A 47 -3.96 -7.22 6.16
C ILE A 47 -4.90 -8.40 6.03
N ALA A 48 -6.19 -8.10 5.83
CA ALA A 48 -7.22 -9.12 5.64
C ALA A 48 -7.23 -9.65 4.20
N ALA A 49 -7.13 -10.96 4.04
CA ALA A 49 -7.28 -11.65 2.75
C ALA A 49 -7.76 -13.08 2.93
N VAL A 50 -8.42 -13.62 1.91
CA VAL A 50 -8.84 -15.02 1.88
C VAL A 50 -7.63 -15.89 1.53
N LEU A 51 -6.96 -16.41 2.55
CA LEU A 51 -5.72 -17.19 2.44
C LEU A 51 -5.89 -18.63 2.92
N ASP A 52 -6.94 -18.90 3.67
CA ASP A 52 -7.26 -20.23 4.20
C ASP A 52 -8.40 -20.88 3.41
N LYS A 53 -8.36 -22.21 3.28
CA LYS A 53 -9.35 -23.02 2.53
C LYS A 53 -10.75 -23.01 3.17
N THR A 54 -10.84 -22.71 4.48
CA THR A 54 -12.11 -22.66 5.23
C THR A 54 -12.84 -21.32 5.04
N ASP A 55 -12.15 -20.30 4.51
CA ASP A 55 -12.70 -19.00 4.18
C ASP A 55 -13.03 -18.88 2.68
N ASN A 56 -13.81 -17.87 2.30
CA ASN A 56 -14.11 -17.57 0.90
C ASN A 56 -14.41 -16.10 0.66
N TYR A 57 -14.29 -15.67 -0.60
CA TYR A 57 -14.51 -14.29 -1.00
C TYR A 57 -15.91 -13.75 -0.65
N LYS A 58 -16.96 -14.57 -0.74
CA LYS A 58 -18.34 -14.13 -0.44
C LYS A 58 -18.48 -13.74 1.02
N LYS A 59 -17.91 -14.53 1.95
CA LYS A 59 -17.91 -14.21 3.38
C LYS A 59 -17.13 -12.91 3.65
N HIS A 60 -15.92 -12.77 3.10
CA HIS A 60 -15.12 -11.56 3.30
C HIS A 60 -15.79 -10.31 2.73
N ILE A 61 -16.40 -10.39 1.53
CA ILE A 61 -17.18 -9.30 0.94
C ILE A 61 -18.36 -8.92 1.85
N LYS A 62 -19.10 -9.92 2.35
CA LYS A 62 -20.22 -9.69 3.26
C LYS A 62 -19.76 -8.97 4.52
N ASP A 63 -18.77 -9.49 5.20
CA ASP A 63 -18.19 -8.90 6.43
C ASP A 63 -17.76 -7.44 6.19
N THR A 64 -17.09 -7.16 5.05
CA THR A 64 -16.64 -5.82 4.70
C THR A 64 -17.81 -4.85 4.45
N LEU A 65 -18.83 -5.31 3.76
CA LEU A 65 -20.04 -4.48 3.49
C LEU A 65 -20.82 -4.20 4.77
N GLU A 66 -20.93 -5.15 5.68
CA GLU A 66 -21.58 -4.99 6.98
C GLU A 66 -20.79 -4.02 7.88
N ALA A 67 -19.48 -4.23 8.02
CA ALA A 67 -18.62 -3.34 8.81
C ALA A 67 -18.62 -1.90 8.30
N GLY A 68 -18.72 -1.72 6.99
CA GLY A 68 -18.83 -0.39 6.36
C GLY A 68 -20.23 0.22 6.35
N CYS A 69 -21.17 -0.30 7.14
CA CYS A 69 -22.53 0.23 7.29
C CYS A 69 -23.26 0.45 5.95
N LYS A 70 -22.96 -0.35 4.96
CA LYS A 70 -23.55 -0.32 3.59
C LYS A 70 -23.26 0.95 2.76
N ILE A 71 -22.39 1.84 3.23
CA ILE A 71 -21.95 3.02 2.45
C ILE A 71 -20.79 2.70 1.48
N ASN A 72 -20.33 1.45 1.45
CA ASN A 72 -19.26 1.00 0.58
C ASN A 72 -19.66 0.98 -0.90
N ASN A 73 -18.69 1.23 -1.78
CA ASN A 73 -18.83 0.85 -3.18
C ASN A 73 -18.61 -0.67 -3.32
N LYS A 74 -19.68 -1.42 -3.56
CA LYS A 74 -19.66 -2.89 -3.65
C LYS A 74 -18.66 -3.40 -4.68
N LYS A 75 -18.55 -2.78 -5.86
CA LYS A 75 -17.60 -3.19 -6.91
C LYS A 75 -16.14 -3.03 -6.44
N ALA A 76 -15.84 -1.94 -5.71
CA ALA A 76 -14.53 -1.71 -5.14
C ALA A 76 -14.20 -2.75 -4.06
N VAL A 77 -15.16 -3.10 -3.19
CA VAL A 77 -14.98 -4.16 -2.18
C VAL A 77 -14.71 -5.51 -2.84
N GLU A 78 -15.50 -5.90 -3.85
CA GLU A 78 -15.31 -7.15 -4.58
C GLU A 78 -13.92 -7.21 -5.25
N PHE A 79 -13.51 -6.13 -5.88
CA PHE A 79 -12.18 -6.03 -6.50
C PHE A 79 -11.07 -6.17 -5.47
N MET A 80 -11.14 -5.42 -4.37
CA MET A 80 -10.16 -5.45 -3.28
C MET A 80 -10.03 -6.87 -2.71
N VAL A 81 -11.14 -7.48 -2.30
CA VAL A 81 -11.16 -8.79 -1.65
C VAL A 81 -10.61 -9.89 -2.56
N LYS A 82 -10.98 -9.88 -3.85
CA LYS A 82 -10.50 -10.88 -4.82
C LYS A 82 -9.00 -10.76 -5.12
N ASN A 83 -8.44 -9.55 -5.05
CA ASN A 83 -7.03 -9.30 -5.33
C ASN A 83 -6.13 -9.32 -4.09
N ALA A 84 -6.69 -9.28 -2.89
CA ALA A 84 -5.93 -9.23 -1.64
C ALA A 84 -4.93 -10.39 -1.47
N PRO A 85 -5.25 -11.67 -1.76
CA PRO A 85 -4.28 -12.75 -1.64
C PRO A 85 -3.02 -12.52 -2.49
N LYS A 86 -3.21 -12.09 -3.75
CA LYS A 86 -2.08 -11.79 -4.65
C LYS A 86 -1.23 -10.64 -4.12
N ALA A 87 -1.85 -9.63 -3.52
CA ALA A 87 -1.15 -8.49 -2.93
C ALA A 87 -0.29 -8.92 -1.73
N ILE A 88 -0.81 -9.79 -0.85
CA ILE A 88 -0.05 -10.31 0.30
C ILE A 88 1.15 -11.15 -0.17
N TYR A 89 0.96 -12.10 -1.07
CA TYR A 89 2.08 -12.90 -1.57
C TYR A 89 3.15 -12.04 -2.25
N ARG A 90 2.75 -10.99 -2.95
CA ARG A 90 3.71 -10.02 -3.48
C ARG A 90 4.51 -9.31 -2.40
N LEU A 91 3.91 -8.95 -1.26
CA LEU A 91 4.64 -8.37 -0.13
C LEU A 91 5.64 -9.39 0.45
N VAL A 92 5.27 -10.67 0.51
CA VAL A 92 6.18 -11.76 0.88
C VAL A 92 7.36 -11.83 -0.10
N ASP A 93 7.11 -11.80 -1.41
CA ASP A 93 8.15 -11.82 -2.45
C ASP A 93 9.10 -10.60 -2.35
N LEU A 94 8.58 -9.45 -1.93
CA LEU A 94 9.37 -8.25 -1.68
C LEU A 94 10.24 -8.36 -0.41
N GLY A 95 9.91 -9.29 0.49
CA GLY A 95 10.69 -9.58 1.70
C GLY A 95 9.97 -9.34 3.02
N VAL A 96 8.67 -9.01 3.02
CA VAL A 96 7.88 -8.86 4.25
C VAL A 96 7.75 -10.22 4.95
N LYS A 97 8.12 -10.26 6.23
CA LYS A 97 8.14 -11.48 7.04
C LYS A 97 6.88 -11.58 7.91
N PHE A 98 5.76 -11.90 7.30
CA PHE A 98 4.54 -12.21 8.05
C PHE A 98 4.72 -13.40 8.99
N GLU A 99 3.98 -13.42 10.10
CA GLU A 99 3.94 -14.54 11.01
C GLU A 99 3.53 -15.83 10.29
N LYS A 100 4.17 -16.95 10.65
CA LYS A 100 3.93 -18.25 10.04
C LYS A 100 3.63 -19.32 11.09
N ASN A 101 2.82 -20.28 10.70
CA ASN A 101 2.66 -21.56 11.39
C ASN A 101 3.12 -22.66 10.41
N LYS A 102 4.31 -23.22 10.63
CA LYS A 102 5.03 -24.09 9.67
C LYS A 102 5.21 -23.33 8.34
N ASP A 103 4.71 -23.86 7.25
CA ASP A 103 4.85 -23.29 5.91
C ASP A 103 3.74 -22.29 5.53
N ASN A 104 2.67 -22.20 6.32
CA ASN A 104 1.53 -21.33 6.06
C ASN A 104 1.61 -20.03 6.84
N LEU A 105 0.99 -18.97 6.31
CA LEU A 105 0.81 -17.72 7.04
C LEU A 105 -0.09 -17.98 8.25
N LYS A 106 0.33 -17.49 9.42
CA LYS A 106 -0.51 -17.49 10.62
C LYS A 106 -1.53 -16.36 10.47
N LEU A 107 -2.81 -16.71 10.65
CA LEU A 107 -3.90 -15.77 10.48
C LEU A 107 -4.63 -15.52 11.81
N THR A 108 -5.03 -14.28 12.02
CA THR A 108 -5.88 -13.85 13.11
C THR A 108 -7.17 -13.20 12.59
N LYS A 109 -8.03 -12.78 13.48
CA LYS A 109 -9.24 -11.99 13.17
C LYS A 109 -9.42 -10.85 14.15
N GLU A 110 -10.06 -9.80 13.70
CA GLU A 110 -10.50 -8.66 14.50
C GLU A 110 -12.02 -8.51 14.41
N GLY A 111 -12.58 -7.55 15.11
CA GLY A 111 -14.01 -7.23 15.06
C GLY A 111 -14.50 -7.06 13.63
N GLY A 112 -15.69 -7.57 13.32
CA GLY A 112 -16.27 -7.56 11.98
C GLY A 112 -15.82 -8.70 11.05
N HIS A 113 -14.85 -9.53 11.44
CA HIS A 113 -14.46 -10.69 10.66
C HIS A 113 -15.15 -11.98 11.14
N SER A 114 -15.76 -12.71 10.22
CA SER A 114 -16.34 -14.04 10.49
C SER A 114 -15.29 -15.17 10.51
N HIS A 115 -14.10 -14.94 9.93
CA HIS A 115 -12.99 -15.92 9.81
C HIS A 115 -11.64 -15.30 10.14
N ASN A 116 -10.68 -16.14 10.53
CA ASN A 116 -9.28 -15.75 10.63
C ASN A 116 -8.73 -15.51 9.22
N ARG A 117 -8.46 -14.26 8.88
CA ARG A 117 -7.98 -13.88 7.55
C ARG A 117 -6.94 -12.77 7.55
N ILE A 118 -6.49 -12.35 8.72
CA ILE A 118 -5.53 -11.24 8.85
C ILE A 118 -4.12 -11.81 8.93
N ALA A 119 -3.33 -11.54 7.90
CA ALA A 119 -1.88 -11.75 7.92
C ALA A 119 -1.21 -10.57 8.63
N TYR A 120 -0.29 -10.81 9.55
CA TYR A 120 0.30 -9.80 10.44
C TYR A 120 1.77 -10.05 10.74
N VAL A 121 2.44 -9.02 11.27
CA VAL A 121 3.82 -9.07 11.78
C VAL A 121 3.81 -8.46 13.17
N GLY A 122 3.67 -9.28 14.23
CA GLY A 122 3.53 -8.79 15.60
C GLY A 122 2.50 -7.65 15.69
N ASP A 123 2.84 -6.59 16.43
CA ASP A 123 2.01 -5.38 16.59
C ASP A 123 2.49 -4.22 15.72
N TYR A 124 3.26 -4.49 14.66
CA TYR A 124 3.90 -3.46 13.82
C TYR A 124 3.87 -3.79 12.33
N THR A 125 2.81 -4.45 11.88
CA THR A 125 2.67 -4.91 10.47
C THR A 125 2.90 -3.79 9.46
N GLY A 126 2.30 -2.63 9.68
CA GLY A 126 2.45 -1.49 8.79
C GLY A 126 3.89 -0.98 8.70
N LYS A 127 4.59 -0.89 9.84
CA LYS A 127 5.99 -0.50 9.90
C LYS A 127 6.90 -1.44 9.14
N GLU A 128 6.71 -2.75 9.29
CA GLU A 128 7.50 -3.75 8.56
C GLU A 128 7.29 -3.63 7.05
N ILE A 129 6.03 -3.54 6.61
CA ILE A 129 5.69 -3.38 5.19
C ILE A 129 6.32 -2.12 4.63
N GLU A 130 6.19 -0.99 5.32
CA GLU A 130 6.73 0.28 4.87
C GLU A 130 8.25 0.26 4.77
N ASN A 131 8.94 -0.28 5.77
CA ASN A 131 10.40 -0.41 5.75
C ASN A 131 10.88 -1.21 4.54
N ILE A 132 10.24 -2.32 4.23
CA ILE A 132 10.58 -3.15 3.06
C ILE A 132 10.31 -2.39 1.75
N LEU A 133 9.14 -1.75 1.62
CA LEU A 133 8.81 -0.99 0.42
C LEU A 133 9.76 0.20 0.23
N VAL A 134 10.07 0.95 1.29
CA VAL A 134 11.03 2.06 1.27
C VAL A 134 12.41 1.59 0.84
N LYS A 135 12.87 0.45 1.37
CA LYS A 135 14.14 -0.15 0.93
C LYS A 135 14.14 -0.40 -0.58
N ARG A 136 13.08 -1.05 -1.12
CA ARG A 136 12.97 -1.32 -2.55
C ARG A 136 12.89 -0.06 -3.41
N ILE A 137 12.20 0.97 -2.93
CA ILE A 137 12.13 2.28 -3.59
C ILE A 137 13.51 2.94 -3.69
N LYS A 138 14.29 2.93 -2.59
CA LYS A 138 15.63 3.51 -2.55
C LYS A 138 16.64 2.79 -3.45
N GLU A 139 16.47 1.48 -3.63
CA GLU A 139 17.31 0.65 -4.48
C GLU A 139 16.94 0.74 -5.98
N HIS A 140 15.78 1.33 -6.33
CA HIS A 140 15.28 1.30 -7.71
C HIS A 140 15.85 2.47 -8.56
N PRO A 141 16.58 2.19 -9.65
CA PRO A 141 17.28 3.25 -10.42
C PRO A 141 16.33 4.26 -11.08
N ASN A 142 15.11 3.85 -11.44
CA ASN A 142 14.12 4.69 -12.11
C ASN A 142 13.23 5.49 -11.15
N ILE A 143 13.55 5.52 -9.84
CA ILE A 143 12.75 6.25 -8.86
C ILE A 143 13.58 7.37 -8.22
N LYS A 144 13.17 8.58 -8.46
CA LYS A 144 13.71 9.76 -7.77
C LYS A 144 12.80 10.17 -6.63
N ILE A 145 13.38 10.34 -5.44
CA ILE A 145 12.66 10.67 -4.22
C ILE A 145 12.85 12.15 -3.90
N LEU A 146 11.76 12.83 -3.57
CA LEU A 146 11.74 14.20 -3.07
C LEU A 146 11.06 14.22 -1.70
N GLU A 147 11.85 14.07 -0.64
CA GLU A 147 11.41 14.22 0.74
C GLU A 147 11.30 15.69 1.14
N ASN A 148 10.56 15.97 2.22
CA ASN A 148 10.33 17.32 2.74
C ASN A 148 9.82 18.28 1.65
N SER A 149 9.01 17.75 0.73
CA SER A 149 8.53 18.42 -0.46
C SER A 149 7.02 18.34 -0.55
N PHE A 150 6.34 19.45 -0.53
CA PHE A 150 4.89 19.54 -0.57
C PHE A 150 4.40 19.81 -2.00
N ALA A 151 3.54 18.92 -2.52
CA ALA A 151 2.88 19.16 -3.79
C ALA A 151 1.80 20.24 -3.60
N LEU A 152 2.03 21.41 -4.20
CA LEU A 152 1.13 22.56 -4.06
C LEU A 152 -0.03 22.48 -5.03
N ASP A 153 0.26 22.15 -6.28
CA ASP A 153 -0.74 22.19 -7.33
C ASP A 153 -0.38 21.30 -8.53
N LEU A 154 -1.40 20.87 -9.26
CA LEU A 154 -1.31 20.18 -10.53
C LEU A 154 -1.93 21.05 -11.62
N ILE A 155 -1.13 21.50 -12.56
CA ILE A 155 -1.54 22.41 -13.62
C ILE A 155 -1.63 21.63 -14.93
N ILE A 156 -2.79 21.64 -15.58
CA ILE A 156 -2.97 21.03 -16.89
C ILE A 156 -2.85 22.13 -17.96
N HIS A 157 -1.84 22.03 -18.81
CA HIS A 157 -1.66 22.92 -19.95
C HIS A 157 -1.42 22.12 -21.23
N LYS A 158 -2.24 22.36 -22.27
CA LYS A 158 -2.15 21.70 -23.58
C LYS A 158 -2.02 20.16 -23.48
N LYS A 159 -2.85 19.51 -22.67
CA LYS A 159 -2.84 18.06 -22.40
C LYS A 159 -1.57 17.54 -21.70
N LYS A 160 -0.70 18.41 -21.20
CA LYS A 160 0.43 18.04 -20.35
C LYS A 160 0.12 18.42 -18.91
N MET A 161 0.47 17.54 -17.99
CA MET A 161 0.40 17.83 -16.57
C MET A 161 1.71 18.46 -16.13
N LEU A 162 1.63 19.63 -15.52
CA LEU A 162 2.71 20.32 -14.83
C LEU A 162 2.42 20.26 -13.34
N TRP A 163 3.46 20.36 -12.52
CA TRP A 163 3.31 20.30 -11.07
C TRP A 163 4.24 21.30 -10.38
N ARG A 164 3.78 21.83 -9.26
CA ARG A 164 4.50 22.77 -8.41
C ARG A 164 4.71 22.15 -7.05
N ILE A 165 5.94 22.18 -6.56
CA ILE A 165 6.30 21.74 -5.22
C ILE A 165 6.94 22.86 -4.43
N TYR A 166 6.75 22.83 -3.13
CA TYR A 166 7.51 23.57 -2.14
C TYR A 166 8.45 22.62 -1.42
N ASN A 167 9.73 22.96 -1.33
CA ASN A 167 10.71 22.20 -0.55
C ASN A 167 11.06 22.99 0.71
N SER A 168 10.77 22.43 1.88
CA SER A 168 10.96 23.09 3.18
C SER A 168 12.43 23.18 3.63
N LYS A 169 13.35 22.53 2.92
CA LYS A 169 14.81 22.52 3.21
C LYS A 169 15.64 23.41 2.30
N LYS A 170 14.98 24.25 1.50
CA LYS A 170 15.66 25.29 0.70
C LYS A 170 15.32 26.65 1.21
#